data_2bf893f6dbbc6e20697209794048fad1
#
_entry.id   2bf893f6dbbc6e20697209794048fad1
#
_cell.length_a   1.000
_cell.length_b   1.000
_cell.length_c   1.000
_cell.angle_alpha   90.00
_cell.angle_beta   90.00
_cell.angle_gamma   90.00
#
_symmetry.space_group_name_H-M   'P 1'
#
loop_
_entity.id
_entity.type
_entity.pdbx_description
1 polymer ?
#
loop_
_entity_poly.entity_id
_entity_poly.type
_entity_poly.pdbx_seq_one_letter_code
_entity_poly.pdbx_strand_id
1 'polypeptide(L)'
;MPSLITHDIFAKEVYKRLDDKIKNKFSKEKIIYQTFAQSHDYLFYYKSFSIRKSRKINFLGKIGHRRKTQAYIFNIIKNIKKYHLENYQPDVAYLFGVITHFILDSTCHPLIFYKTGIYDPRVKETYKKGRI
;
A
#
# COMPACT_ATOMS: atom_id res chain seq x y z
N MET A 1 -1.83 5.73 9.71
CA MET A 1 -1.41 5.41 8.34
C MET A 1 -0.43 6.47 7.89
N PRO A 2 0.70 6.11 7.31
CA PRO A 2 1.51 7.06 6.57
C PRO A 2 0.64 7.74 5.50
N SER A 3 0.88 9.03 5.22
CA SER A 3 0.12 9.74 4.20
C SER A 3 0.49 9.24 2.79
N LEU A 4 -0.36 9.50 1.78
CA LEU A 4 -0.05 9.21 0.38
C LEU A 4 1.30 9.82 -0.03
N ILE A 5 1.62 11.01 0.47
CA ILE A 5 2.91 11.68 0.24
C ILE A 5 4.07 10.86 0.80
N THR A 6 3.92 10.27 2.00
CA THR A 6 4.96 9.44 2.61
C THR A 6 5.23 8.19 1.78
N HIS A 7 4.18 7.53 1.28
CA HIS A 7 4.31 6.38 0.38
C HIS A 7 5.01 6.75 -0.93
N ASP A 8 4.70 7.91 -1.52
CA ASP A 8 5.35 8.35 -2.75
C ASP A 8 6.85 8.65 -2.54
N ILE A 9 7.19 9.37 -1.48
CA ILE A 9 8.59 9.67 -1.14
C ILE A 9 9.36 8.37 -0.88
N PHE A 10 8.80 7.47 -0.08
CA PHE A 10 9.43 6.19 0.22
C PHE A 10 9.64 5.35 -1.03
N ALA A 11 8.63 5.26 -1.91
CA ALA A 11 8.75 4.52 -3.16
C ALA A 11 9.86 5.08 -4.06
N LYS A 12 9.99 6.41 -4.16
CA LYS A 12 11.07 7.05 -4.91
C LYS A 12 12.45 6.72 -4.34
N GLU A 13 12.60 6.74 -3.01
CA GLU A 13 13.86 6.41 -2.35
C GLU A 13 14.20 4.91 -2.48
N VAL A 14 13.23 4.01 -2.35
CA VAL A 14 13.42 2.58 -2.60
C VAL A 14 13.86 2.36 -4.05
N TYR A 15 13.18 2.96 -5.03
CA TYR A 15 13.52 2.81 -6.45
C TYR A 15 14.96 3.25 -6.75
N LYS A 16 15.43 4.36 -6.17
CA LYS A 16 16.82 4.81 -6.34
C LYS A 16 17.84 3.78 -5.87
N ARG A 17 17.53 3.03 -4.81
CA ARG A 17 18.43 2.08 -4.15
C ARG A 17 18.29 0.63 -4.65
N LEU A 18 17.30 0.34 -5.49
CA LEU A 18 17.18 -0.98 -6.09
C LEU A 18 18.39 -1.29 -6.97
N ASP A 19 18.77 -2.57 -6.99
CA ASP A 19 19.76 -3.08 -7.93
C ASP A 19 19.32 -2.85 -9.39
N ASP A 20 20.25 -2.53 -10.27
CA ASP A 20 19.94 -2.20 -11.67
C ASP A 20 19.31 -3.39 -12.42
N LYS A 21 19.66 -4.63 -12.06
CA LYS A 21 19.01 -5.82 -12.61
C LYS A 21 17.52 -5.87 -12.29
N ILE A 22 17.13 -5.36 -11.11
CA ILE A 22 15.73 -5.27 -10.70
C ILE A 22 15.07 -4.09 -11.38
N LYS A 23 15.69 -2.91 -11.38
CA LYS A 23 15.18 -1.71 -12.05
C LYS A 23 14.84 -1.99 -13.52
N ASN A 24 15.74 -2.67 -14.23
CA ASN A 24 15.56 -2.97 -15.66
C ASN A 24 14.34 -3.85 -15.95
N LYS A 25 13.85 -4.62 -14.96
CA LYS A 25 12.65 -5.44 -15.13
C LYS A 25 11.37 -4.65 -15.28
N PHE A 26 11.34 -3.40 -14.85
CA PHE A 26 10.15 -2.54 -14.92
C PHE A 26 10.47 -1.05 -15.09
N SER A 27 11.63 -0.72 -15.64
CA SER A 27 12.08 0.68 -15.78
C SER A 27 11.15 1.54 -16.62
N LYS A 28 10.48 0.96 -17.63
CA LYS A 28 9.49 1.63 -18.48
C LYS A 28 8.16 1.89 -17.74
N GLU A 29 7.90 1.15 -16.67
CA GLU A 29 6.63 1.13 -15.94
C GLU A 29 6.76 1.76 -14.54
N LYS A 30 7.65 2.72 -14.40
CA LYS A 30 7.90 3.40 -13.12
C LYS A 30 6.66 4.07 -12.55
N ILE A 31 5.77 4.58 -13.41
CA ILE A 31 4.51 5.20 -13.00
C ILE A 31 3.61 4.16 -12.33
N ILE A 32 3.50 2.95 -12.88
CA ILE A 32 2.74 1.85 -12.29
C ILE A 32 3.32 1.51 -10.91
N TYR A 33 4.64 1.35 -10.81
CA TYR A 33 5.30 1.10 -9.53
C TYR A 33 4.94 2.16 -8.48
N GLN A 34 5.08 3.45 -8.79
CA GLN A 34 4.80 4.55 -7.87
C GLN A 34 3.31 4.61 -7.50
N THR A 35 2.41 4.38 -8.45
CA THR A 35 0.97 4.35 -8.22
C THR A 35 0.62 3.24 -7.23
N PHE A 36 1.12 2.03 -7.44
CA PHE A 36 0.79 0.89 -6.59
C PHE A 36 1.61 0.82 -5.29
N ALA A 37 2.63 1.65 -5.13
CA ALA A 37 3.24 1.90 -3.83
C ALA A 37 2.28 2.63 -2.86
N GLN A 38 1.16 3.16 -3.34
CA GLN A 38 0.05 3.67 -2.53
C GLN A 38 -1.07 2.64 -2.35
N SER A 39 -1.06 1.56 -3.15
CA SER A 39 -1.89 0.35 -3.06
C SER A 39 -3.33 0.59 -2.56
N HIS A 40 -3.70 -0.05 -1.46
CA HIS A 40 -5.06 -0.04 -0.92
C HIS A 40 -5.49 1.31 -0.32
N ASP A 41 -4.58 2.24 -0.10
CA ASP A 41 -4.88 3.55 0.47
C ASP A 41 -5.84 4.37 -0.40
N TYR A 42 -5.78 4.20 -1.72
CA TYR A 42 -6.74 4.83 -2.64
C TYR A 42 -8.19 4.48 -2.32
N LEU A 43 -8.45 3.29 -1.83
CA LEU A 43 -9.80 2.84 -1.51
C LEU A 43 -10.43 3.63 -0.35
N PHE A 44 -9.61 4.22 0.54
CA PHE A 44 -10.09 5.08 1.60
C PHE A 44 -10.56 6.44 1.10
N TYR A 45 -10.01 6.91 -0.02
CA TYR A 45 -10.35 8.20 -0.62
C TYR A 45 -11.50 8.09 -1.63
N TYR A 46 -11.93 6.87 -1.97
CA TYR A 46 -13.05 6.68 -2.88
C TYR A 46 -14.32 7.34 -2.34
N LYS A 47 -14.89 8.26 -3.13
CA LYS A 47 -16.08 9.07 -2.75
C LYS A 47 -15.93 9.84 -1.44
N SER A 48 -14.73 10.26 -1.06
CA SER A 48 -14.51 11.07 0.15
C SER A 48 -15.26 12.40 0.13
N PHE A 49 -15.51 12.94 -1.05
CA PHE A 49 -16.27 14.17 -1.27
C PHE A 49 -17.76 13.91 -1.56
N SER A 50 -18.23 12.65 -1.54
CA SER A 50 -19.62 12.31 -1.77
C SER A 50 -20.38 12.13 -0.46
N ILE A 51 -21.62 12.65 -0.41
CA ILE A 51 -22.55 12.49 0.71
C ILE A 51 -22.84 11.01 1.01
N ARG A 52 -22.81 10.15 0.00
CA ARG A 52 -22.94 8.69 0.14
C ARG A 52 -21.58 7.99 0.08
N LYS A 53 -20.94 7.87 1.24
CA LYS A 53 -19.70 7.06 1.36
C LYS A 53 -19.96 5.60 1.00
N SER A 54 -19.17 5.05 0.09
CA SER A 54 -19.25 3.62 -0.23
C SER A 54 -18.58 2.79 0.87
N ARG A 55 -19.37 2.38 1.88
CA ARG A 55 -18.88 1.52 2.99
C ARG A 55 -18.20 0.24 2.51
N LYS A 56 -18.67 -0.33 1.39
CA LYS A 56 -18.12 -1.58 0.82
C LYS A 56 -16.68 -1.39 0.33
N ILE A 57 -16.40 -0.30 -0.40
CA ILE A 57 -15.05 -0.05 -0.95
C ILE A 57 -14.05 0.28 0.16
N ASN A 58 -14.45 1.12 1.12
CA ASN A 58 -13.61 1.41 2.29
C ASN A 58 -13.34 0.14 3.13
N PHE A 59 -14.27 -0.81 3.16
CA PHE A 59 -14.10 -2.09 3.81
C PHE A 59 -13.04 -2.96 3.10
N LEU A 60 -13.01 -2.97 1.78
CA LEU A 60 -11.95 -3.64 1.01
C LEU A 60 -10.57 -3.07 1.32
N GLY A 61 -10.44 -1.74 1.41
CA GLY A 61 -9.20 -1.11 1.86
C GLY A 61 -8.76 -1.60 3.23
N LYS A 62 -9.68 -1.71 4.19
CA LYS A 62 -9.38 -2.23 5.54
C LYS A 62 -8.94 -3.70 5.54
N ILE A 63 -9.55 -4.54 4.70
CA ILE A 63 -9.16 -5.96 4.59
C ILE A 63 -7.73 -6.07 4.04
N GLY A 64 -7.42 -5.31 3.00
CA GLY A 64 -6.09 -5.29 2.39
C GLY A 64 -4.98 -4.99 3.41
N HIS A 65 -5.21 -4.08 4.36
CA HIS A 65 -4.24 -3.71 5.39
C HIS A 65 -4.14 -4.67 6.58
N ARG A 66 -5.16 -5.47 6.84
CA ARG A 66 -5.25 -6.23 8.11
C ARG A 66 -5.09 -7.73 7.97
N ARG A 67 -5.36 -8.30 6.81
CA ARG A 67 -5.46 -9.76 6.68
C ARG A 67 -4.89 -10.25 5.35
N LYS A 68 -4.18 -11.39 5.43
CA LYS A 68 -3.77 -12.17 4.25
C LYS A 68 -2.85 -11.45 3.26
N THR A 69 -2.07 -10.46 3.70
CA THR A 69 -1.09 -9.74 2.85
C THR A 69 -0.17 -10.71 2.12
N GLN A 70 0.36 -11.73 2.82
CA GLN A 70 1.20 -12.74 2.20
C GLN A 70 0.47 -13.49 1.10
N ALA A 71 -0.76 -13.98 1.37
CA ALA A 71 -1.57 -14.67 0.37
C ALA A 71 -1.87 -13.79 -0.85
N TYR A 72 -2.08 -12.50 -0.64
CA TYR A 72 -2.28 -11.53 -1.71
C TYR A 72 -1.05 -11.41 -2.60
N ILE A 73 0.13 -11.22 -2.03
CA ILE A 73 1.40 -11.15 -2.76
C ILE A 73 1.68 -12.46 -3.50
N PHE A 74 1.49 -13.62 -2.84
CA PHE A 74 1.65 -14.93 -3.49
C PHE A 74 0.71 -15.11 -4.69
N ASN A 75 -0.53 -14.66 -4.59
CA ASN A 75 -1.48 -14.73 -5.70
C ASN A 75 -1.05 -13.84 -6.88
N ILE A 76 -0.53 -12.64 -6.62
CA ILE A 76 0.04 -11.79 -7.68
C ILE A 76 1.17 -12.53 -8.38
N ILE A 77 2.15 -13.06 -7.63
CA ILE A 77 3.28 -13.80 -8.19
C ILE A 77 2.82 -15.01 -9.01
N LYS A 78 1.85 -15.77 -8.50
CA LYS A 78 1.28 -16.92 -9.20
C LYS A 78 0.63 -16.54 -10.51
N ASN A 79 -0.12 -15.42 -10.53
CA ASN A 79 -0.78 -14.92 -11.72
C ASN A 79 0.24 -14.42 -12.76
N ILE A 80 1.27 -13.68 -12.34
CA ILE A 80 2.35 -13.24 -13.23
C ILE A 80 2.99 -14.46 -13.91
N LYS A 81 3.35 -15.48 -13.14
CA LYS A 81 3.95 -16.70 -13.69
C LYS A 81 3.04 -17.46 -14.64
N LYS A 82 1.72 -17.40 -14.44
CA LYS A 82 0.74 -18.17 -15.22
C LYS A 82 0.36 -17.49 -16.53
N TYR A 83 0.21 -16.17 -16.53
CA TYR A 83 -0.50 -15.46 -17.60
C TYR A 83 0.37 -14.51 -18.43
N HIS A 84 1.60 -14.17 -17.98
CA HIS A 84 2.40 -13.11 -18.60
C HIS A 84 3.74 -13.63 -19.11
N LEU A 85 3.72 -14.19 -20.31
CA LEU A 85 4.90 -14.76 -20.95
C LEU A 85 5.71 -13.74 -21.75
N GLU A 86 5.07 -12.70 -22.34
CA GLU A 86 5.74 -11.82 -23.29
C GLU A 86 6.00 -10.39 -22.78
N ASN A 87 5.09 -9.82 -21.99
CA ASN A 87 5.27 -8.47 -21.45
C ASN A 87 4.83 -8.39 -19.98
N TYR A 88 5.69 -8.82 -19.09
CA TYR A 88 5.41 -8.85 -17.65
C TYR A 88 5.87 -7.59 -16.90
N GLN A 89 6.44 -6.59 -17.58
CA GLN A 89 6.96 -5.39 -16.92
C GLN A 89 5.91 -4.63 -16.10
N PRO A 90 4.68 -4.36 -16.60
CA PRO A 90 3.63 -3.71 -15.81
C PRO A 90 3.28 -4.49 -14.54
N ASP A 91 3.21 -5.82 -14.64
CA ASP A 91 2.84 -6.68 -13.52
C ASP A 91 3.95 -6.76 -12.47
N VAL A 92 5.20 -6.77 -12.92
CA VAL A 92 6.37 -6.69 -12.03
C VAL A 92 6.39 -5.33 -11.33
N ALA A 93 6.14 -4.23 -12.06
CA ALA A 93 6.03 -2.89 -11.47
C ALA A 93 4.92 -2.83 -10.42
N TYR A 94 3.75 -3.40 -10.73
CA TYR A 94 2.64 -3.53 -9.80
C TYR A 94 3.03 -4.30 -8.54
N LEU A 95 3.62 -5.49 -8.70
CA LEU A 95 4.07 -6.32 -7.59
C LEU A 95 5.06 -5.58 -6.68
N PHE A 96 6.09 -4.94 -7.26
CA PHE A 96 7.07 -4.19 -6.49
C PHE A 96 6.44 -2.98 -5.79
N GLY A 97 5.49 -2.29 -6.42
CA GLY A 97 4.72 -1.21 -5.79
C GLY A 97 3.97 -1.70 -4.55
N VAL A 98 3.22 -2.78 -4.69
CA VAL A 98 2.47 -3.40 -3.58
C VAL A 98 3.39 -3.83 -2.43
N ILE A 99 4.52 -4.48 -2.74
CA ILE A 99 5.50 -4.88 -1.73
C ILE A 99 6.05 -3.65 -1.00
N THR A 100 6.41 -2.60 -1.73
CA THR A 100 6.94 -1.35 -1.17
C THR A 100 5.93 -0.72 -0.21
N HIS A 101 4.64 -0.69 -0.56
CA HIS A 101 3.57 -0.23 0.31
C HIS A 101 3.54 -0.99 1.64
N PHE A 102 3.50 -2.32 1.57
CA PHE A 102 3.42 -3.14 2.79
C PHE A 102 4.66 -3.07 3.67
N ILE A 103 5.84 -2.91 3.08
CA ILE A 103 7.08 -2.71 3.86
C ILE A 103 6.98 -1.41 4.67
N LEU A 104 6.59 -0.30 4.04
CA LEU A 104 6.44 0.97 4.74
C LEU A 104 5.42 0.86 5.87
N ASP A 105 4.23 0.33 5.57
CA ASP A 105 3.16 0.18 6.55
C ASP A 105 3.57 -0.69 7.74
N SER A 106 4.18 -1.85 7.47
CA SER A 106 4.61 -2.76 8.53
C SER A 106 5.71 -2.17 9.42
N THR A 107 6.52 -1.27 8.86
CA THR A 107 7.61 -0.62 9.60
C THR A 107 7.12 0.61 10.37
N CYS A 108 6.27 1.44 9.74
CA CYS A 108 5.84 2.71 10.33
C CYS A 108 4.68 2.58 11.31
N HIS A 109 3.74 1.65 11.09
CA HIS A 109 2.58 1.50 11.97
C HIS A 109 2.94 1.22 13.43
N PRO A 110 3.85 0.29 13.75
CA PRO A 110 4.24 0.06 15.14
C PRO A 110 4.78 1.32 15.82
N LEU A 111 5.62 2.10 15.11
CA LEU A 111 6.17 3.34 15.64
C LEU A 111 5.10 4.42 15.85
N ILE A 112 4.20 4.55 14.87
CA ILE A 112 3.09 5.50 14.96
C ILE A 112 2.20 5.14 16.14
N PHE A 113 1.79 3.88 16.26
CA PHE A 113 0.95 3.42 17.37
C PHE A 113 1.62 3.55 18.73
N TYR A 114 2.92 3.33 18.80
CA TYR A 114 3.70 3.56 20.01
C TYR A 114 3.64 5.03 20.45
N LYS A 115 3.78 5.96 19.51
CA LYS A 115 3.80 7.41 19.81
C LYS A 115 2.40 8.00 20.02
N THR A 116 1.43 7.59 19.24
CA THR A 116 0.08 8.20 19.24
C THR A 116 -0.95 7.42 20.04
N GLY A 117 -0.65 6.18 20.40
CA GLY A 117 -1.62 5.22 20.92
C GLY A 117 -2.53 4.65 19.81
N ILE A 118 -3.21 3.55 20.14
CA ILE A 118 -4.19 2.92 19.26
C ILE A 118 -5.53 3.58 19.51
N TYR A 119 -6.13 4.16 18.46
CA TYR A 119 -7.48 4.67 18.54
C TYR A 119 -8.49 3.52 18.52
N ASP A 120 -9.19 3.31 19.63
CA ASP A 120 -10.37 2.42 19.70
C ASP A 120 -11.60 3.29 20.02
N PRO A 121 -12.58 3.40 19.10
CA PRO A 121 -13.76 4.23 19.31
C PRO A 121 -14.65 3.76 20.48
N ARG A 122 -14.42 2.53 20.98
CA ARG A 122 -15.14 1.97 22.13
C ARG A 122 -14.57 2.41 23.47
N VAL A 123 -13.35 2.93 23.48
CA VAL A 123 -12.62 3.33 24.68
C VAL A 123 -12.43 4.84 24.69
N LYS A 124 -13.17 5.55 25.59
CA LYS A 124 -13.18 7.02 25.66
C LYS A 124 -11.77 7.65 25.82
N GLU A 125 -10.85 6.97 26.49
CA GLU A 125 -9.50 7.45 26.73
C GLU A 125 -8.65 7.49 25.45
N THR A 126 -8.88 6.60 24.50
CA THR A 126 -8.18 6.58 23.22
C THR A 126 -8.66 7.69 22.28
N TYR A 127 -9.90 8.20 22.50
CA TYR A 127 -10.48 9.29 21.72
C TYR A 127 -9.72 10.61 21.89
N LYS A 128 -9.14 10.84 23.06
CA LYS A 128 -8.36 12.06 23.35
C LYS A 128 -6.96 12.03 22.74
N LYS A 129 -6.36 10.83 22.59
CA LYS A 129 -5.00 10.65 22.03
C LYS A 129 -4.98 10.65 20.48
N GLY A 130 -6.07 10.37 19.82
CA GLY A 130 -6.14 10.35 18.35
C GLY A 130 -6.46 11.70 17.71
N ARG A 131 -6.39 12.81 18.45
CA ARG A 131 -6.70 14.16 17.98
C ARG A 131 -5.47 15.06 17.79
N ILE A 132 -4.27 14.48 17.77
CA ILE A 132 -3.04 15.23 17.45
C ILE A 132 -2.73 15.08 15.97
#